data_c58a5e8fc7e89763480bc785f8940c0c
#
_entry.id   c58a5e8fc7e89763480bc785f8940c0c
#
_cell.length_a   1.000
_cell.length_b   1.000
_cell.length_c   1.000
_cell.angle_alpha   90.00
_cell.angle_beta   90.00
_cell.angle_gamma   90.00
#
_symmetry.space_group_name_H-M   'P 1'
#
loop_
_entity.id
_entity.type
_entity.pdbx_description
1 polymer ?
#
loop_
_entity_poly.entity_id
_entity_poly.type
_entity_poly.pdbx_seq_one_letter_code
_entity_poly.pdbx_strand_id
1 'polypeptide(L)'
;MKKLLILFLLFSFYSQAQEKENAIAAKKNEFRFDVLSLITSSKISLSYERFVGKDFSVGLNTNFSSSNKLNKDFDNGYRNNVPKFEFNPYARLALSKSKSRYYFAELFGSYNGGDFKEIIRLVDNNNVAYYTTLKSKYTDFALGGSLGYKMYFNQKIALEFIVGFGKNLTNREKSPDVISRVGLNLGYRF
;
A
#
# COMPACT_ATOMS: atom_id res chain seq x y z
N MET A 1 20.33 -27.83 3.64
CA MET A 1 19.61 -28.10 4.88
C MET A 1 18.73 -26.92 5.33
N LYS A 2 19.20 -25.66 5.36
CA LYS A 2 18.37 -24.49 5.79
C LYS A 2 17.10 -24.27 4.97
N LYS A 3 17.10 -24.52 3.66
CA LYS A 3 15.93 -24.38 2.78
C LYS A 3 14.84 -25.44 3.05
N LEU A 4 15.24 -26.63 3.49
CA LEU A 4 14.32 -27.72 3.85
C LEU A 4 13.58 -27.44 5.16
N LEU A 5 14.25 -26.77 6.11
CA LEU A 5 13.67 -26.36 7.40
C LEU A 5 12.55 -25.33 7.23
N ILE A 6 12.72 -24.39 6.30
CA ILE A 6 11.69 -23.38 5.96
C ILE A 6 10.48 -24.05 5.33
N LEU A 7 10.69 -25.07 4.48
CA LEU A 7 9.61 -25.83 3.87
C LEU A 7 8.81 -26.63 4.91
N PHE A 8 9.49 -27.24 5.89
CA PHE A 8 8.87 -27.97 7.00
C PHE A 8 8.07 -27.05 7.94
N LEU A 9 8.57 -25.84 8.22
CA LEU A 9 7.84 -24.83 8.99
C LEU A 9 6.56 -24.38 8.27
N LEU A 10 6.57 -24.27 6.96
CA LEU A 10 5.37 -23.95 6.17
C LEU A 10 4.33 -25.09 6.20
N PHE A 11 4.76 -26.35 6.23
CA PHE A 11 3.88 -27.53 6.30
C PHE A 11 3.22 -27.72 7.67
N SER A 12 3.87 -27.35 8.77
CA SER A 12 3.32 -27.49 10.13
C SER A 12 2.10 -26.58 10.39
N PHE A 13 1.88 -25.56 9.58
CA PHE A 13 0.71 -24.69 9.65
C PHE A 13 -0.55 -25.29 9.00
N TYR A 14 -0.43 -26.36 8.21
CA TYR A 14 -1.58 -26.96 7.51
C TYR A 14 -2.54 -27.75 8.43
N SER A 15 -2.09 -28.22 9.57
CA SER A 15 -2.86 -29.16 10.41
C SER A 15 -3.86 -28.50 11.39
N GLN A 16 -3.87 -27.17 11.53
CA GLN A 16 -4.77 -26.46 12.46
C GLN A 16 -5.96 -25.77 11.81
N ALA A 17 -6.19 -25.97 10.50
CA ALA A 17 -7.12 -25.16 9.72
C ALA A 17 -8.61 -25.52 9.88
N GLN A 18 -8.99 -26.53 10.65
CA GLN A 18 -10.38 -27.02 10.69
C GLN A 18 -11.23 -26.55 11.88
N GLU A 19 -10.71 -25.79 12.84
CA GLU A 19 -11.50 -25.31 13.96
C GLU A 19 -11.67 -23.79 14.01
N LYS A 20 -12.94 -23.36 14.03
CA LYS A 20 -13.46 -22.07 14.54
C LYS A 20 -13.49 -20.88 13.57
N GLU A 21 -14.05 -21.04 12.40
CA GLU A 21 -14.44 -19.88 11.54
C GLU A 21 -15.38 -18.90 12.26
N ASN A 22 -16.22 -19.38 13.19
CA ASN A 22 -17.12 -18.54 13.98
C ASN A 22 -16.37 -17.56 14.93
N ALA A 23 -15.24 -17.98 15.49
CA ALA A 23 -14.46 -17.14 16.40
C ALA A 23 -13.71 -16.01 15.66
N ILE A 24 -13.31 -16.22 14.41
CA ILE A 24 -12.75 -15.15 13.56
C ILE A 24 -13.85 -14.15 13.19
N ALA A 25 -15.03 -14.63 12.81
CA ALA A 25 -16.15 -13.77 12.40
C ALA A 25 -16.68 -12.88 13.54
N ALA A 26 -16.49 -13.27 14.80
CA ALA A 26 -16.86 -12.48 15.97
C ALA A 26 -15.99 -11.23 16.13
N LYS A 27 -14.75 -11.25 15.66
CA LYS A 27 -13.80 -10.13 15.74
C LYS A 27 -13.98 -9.21 14.55
N LYS A 28 -14.29 -7.96 14.82
CA LYS A 28 -14.70 -7.00 13.77
C LYS A 28 -13.63 -5.99 13.37
N ASN A 29 -12.51 -5.94 14.09
CA ASN A 29 -11.48 -4.94 13.84
C ASN A 29 -10.14 -5.61 13.59
N GLU A 30 -9.32 -5.01 12.72
CA GLU A 30 -7.99 -5.51 12.38
C GLU A 30 -7.03 -4.37 12.14
N PHE A 31 -5.86 -4.42 12.76
CA PHE A 31 -4.71 -3.59 12.41
C PHE A 31 -3.72 -4.39 11.58
N ARG A 32 -3.12 -3.74 10.57
CA ARG A 32 -2.07 -4.33 9.73
C ARG A 32 -0.92 -3.37 9.54
N PHE A 33 0.24 -3.98 9.32
CA PHE A 33 1.49 -3.33 8.99
C PHE A 33 2.10 -4.00 7.77
N ASP A 34 2.57 -3.21 6.79
CA ASP A 34 3.18 -3.73 5.56
C ASP A 34 4.69 -3.91 5.73
N VAL A 35 5.10 -5.17 5.84
CA VAL A 35 6.51 -5.57 5.99
C VAL A 35 7.29 -5.36 4.70
N LEU A 36 6.66 -5.65 3.54
CA LEU A 36 7.32 -5.51 2.23
C LEU A 36 7.70 -4.06 1.95
N SER A 37 6.77 -3.15 2.15
CA SER A 37 7.00 -1.71 1.93
C SER A 37 8.10 -1.15 2.84
N LEU A 38 8.18 -1.62 4.09
CA LEU A 38 9.24 -1.20 5.01
C LEU A 38 10.62 -1.62 4.51
N ILE A 39 10.77 -2.88 4.09
CA ILE A 39 12.07 -3.43 3.68
C ILE A 39 12.52 -2.88 2.32
N THR A 40 11.61 -2.78 1.36
CA THR A 40 11.96 -2.44 -0.03
C THR A 40 12.02 -0.94 -0.30
N SER A 41 11.20 -0.16 0.37
CA SER A 41 10.94 1.24 0.01
C SER A 41 11.15 2.24 1.15
N SER A 42 11.53 1.79 2.35
CA SER A 42 11.57 2.63 3.55
C SER A 42 10.26 3.40 3.75
N LYS A 43 9.14 2.73 3.45
CA LYS A 43 7.79 3.26 3.53
C LYS A 43 7.08 2.60 4.71
N ILE A 44 6.65 3.40 5.66
CA ILE A 44 5.81 2.95 6.78
C ILE A 44 4.36 2.92 6.29
N SER A 45 3.74 1.74 6.32
CA SER A 45 2.38 1.53 5.87
C SER A 45 1.56 0.86 6.98
N LEU A 46 0.54 1.57 7.45
CA LEU A 46 -0.38 1.10 8.48
C LEU A 46 -1.80 1.03 7.92
N SER A 47 -2.52 0.00 8.30
CA SER A 47 -3.91 -0.17 7.88
C SER A 47 -4.80 -0.52 9.07
N TYR A 48 -5.99 0.04 9.07
CA TYR A 48 -7.08 -0.36 9.94
C TYR A 48 -8.24 -0.85 9.07
N GLU A 49 -8.84 -1.99 9.42
CA GLU A 49 -9.98 -2.58 8.72
C GLU A 49 -11.08 -2.95 9.71
N ARG A 50 -12.32 -2.60 9.36
CA ARG A 50 -13.53 -2.98 10.09
C ARG A 50 -14.39 -3.89 9.23
N PHE A 51 -14.68 -5.07 9.75
CA PHE A 51 -15.58 -6.05 9.12
C PHE A 51 -17.04 -5.65 9.44
N VAL A 52 -17.80 -5.26 8.41
CA VAL A 52 -19.17 -4.76 8.55
C VAL A 52 -20.20 -5.89 8.38
N GLY A 53 -19.83 -6.92 7.66
CA GLY A 53 -20.72 -8.08 7.39
C GLY A 53 -19.94 -9.37 7.26
N LYS A 54 -20.58 -10.37 6.68
CA LYS A 54 -19.95 -11.68 6.46
C LYS A 54 -18.80 -11.60 5.45
N ASP A 55 -18.97 -10.80 4.38
CA ASP A 55 -18.07 -10.77 3.24
C ASP A 55 -17.57 -9.38 2.91
N PHE A 56 -18.01 -8.36 3.65
CA PHE A 56 -17.69 -6.96 3.39
C PHE A 56 -16.93 -6.31 4.53
N SER A 57 -15.90 -5.54 4.20
CA SER A 57 -15.16 -4.73 5.14
C SER A 57 -14.79 -3.37 4.55
N VAL A 58 -14.57 -2.41 5.42
CA VAL A 58 -14.09 -1.06 5.08
C VAL A 58 -12.85 -0.75 5.90
N GLY A 59 -11.98 0.09 5.39
CA GLY A 59 -10.79 0.44 6.12
C GLY A 59 -10.07 1.67 5.57
N LEU A 60 -8.99 1.99 6.25
CA LEU A 60 -8.07 3.07 5.89
C LEU A 60 -6.65 2.52 5.92
N ASN A 61 -5.90 2.77 4.86
CA ASN A 61 -4.47 2.55 4.82
C ASN A 61 -3.76 3.89 4.75
N THR A 62 -2.73 4.08 5.57
CA THR A 62 -1.91 5.29 5.58
C THR A 62 -0.46 4.93 5.31
N ASN A 63 0.17 5.67 4.40
CA ASN A 63 1.53 5.45 3.98
C ASN A 63 2.35 6.72 4.15
N PHE A 64 3.54 6.57 4.73
CA PHE A 64 4.53 7.64 4.84
C PHE A 64 5.86 7.13 4.30
N SER A 65 6.42 7.86 3.33
CA SER A 65 7.68 7.48 2.67
C SER A 65 8.80 8.42 3.06
N SER A 66 9.93 7.85 3.50
CA SER A 66 11.17 8.59 3.79
C SER A 66 12.38 7.89 3.15
N SER A 67 12.25 7.47 1.90
CA SER A 67 13.27 6.71 1.20
C SER A 67 14.44 7.59 0.79
N ASN A 68 15.61 7.37 1.37
CA ASN A 68 16.86 8.04 0.98
C ASN A 68 17.23 7.79 -0.49
N LYS A 69 16.93 6.60 -1.03
CA LYS A 69 17.15 6.27 -2.43
C LYS A 69 16.29 7.15 -3.35
N LEU A 70 14.97 7.21 -3.07
CA LEU A 70 14.06 8.03 -3.87
C LEU A 70 14.40 9.51 -3.81
N ASN A 71 14.84 10.01 -2.64
CA ASN A 71 15.27 11.40 -2.48
C ASN A 71 16.56 11.67 -3.28
N LYS A 72 17.56 10.77 -3.24
CA LYS A 72 18.79 10.88 -4.05
C LYS A 72 18.47 10.85 -5.56
N ASP A 73 17.63 9.91 -6.01
CA ASP A 73 17.22 9.82 -7.41
C ASP A 73 16.49 11.11 -7.86
N PHE A 74 15.69 11.70 -6.98
CA PHE A 74 15.05 12.99 -7.20
C PHE A 74 16.09 14.12 -7.29
N ASP A 75 17.01 14.23 -6.36
CA ASP A 75 18.03 15.29 -6.37
C ASP A 75 18.95 15.18 -7.59
N ASN A 76 19.33 13.95 -7.97
CA ASN A 76 20.20 13.68 -9.12
C ASN A 76 19.49 13.80 -10.50
N GLY A 77 18.18 14.06 -10.56
CA GLY A 77 17.47 14.23 -11.82
C GLY A 77 16.93 12.95 -12.46
N TYR A 78 17.08 11.79 -11.82
CA TYR A 78 16.56 10.52 -12.36
C TYR A 78 15.04 10.39 -12.26
N ARG A 79 14.40 11.25 -11.46
CA ARG A 79 12.94 11.33 -11.34
C ARG A 79 12.46 12.73 -11.02
N ASN A 80 11.24 13.03 -11.45
CA ASN A 80 10.64 14.36 -11.28
C ASN A 80 9.72 14.46 -10.06
N ASN A 81 9.31 13.33 -9.46
CA ASN A 81 8.43 13.31 -8.30
C ASN A 81 8.87 12.29 -7.26
N VAL A 82 8.57 12.60 -5.98
CA VAL A 82 8.79 11.70 -4.85
C VAL A 82 7.53 11.68 -3.99
N PRO A 83 6.75 10.58 -3.98
CA PRO A 83 5.62 10.44 -3.08
C PRO A 83 6.09 10.45 -1.61
N LYS A 84 5.40 11.23 -0.76
CA LYS A 84 5.71 11.37 0.66
C LYS A 84 4.64 10.77 1.56
N PHE A 85 3.38 10.92 1.18
CA PHE A 85 2.26 10.41 1.94
C PHE A 85 1.13 9.91 1.05
N GLU A 86 0.35 8.97 1.55
CA GLU A 86 -0.89 8.48 0.94
C GLU A 86 -1.89 8.13 2.05
N PHE A 87 -3.14 8.54 1.88
CA PHE A 87 -4.31 8.15 2.68
C PHE A 87 -5.28 7.43 1.78
N ASN A 88 -5.48 6.14 2.01
CA ASN A 88 -6.22 5.26 1.11
C ASN A 88 -7.42 4.65 1.84
N PRO A 89 -8.59 5.32 1.88
CA PRO A 89 -9.83 4.67 2.26
C PRO A 89 -10.18 3.57 1.25
N TYR A 90 -10.66 2.44 1.73
CA TYR A 90 -11.00 1.31 0.88
C TYR A 90 -12.22 0.54 1.36
N ALA A 91 -12.84 -0.18 0.42
CA ALA A 91 -13.88 -1.14 0.66
C ALA A 91 -13.46 -2.48 0.04
N ARG A 92 -13.73 -3.58 0.74
CA ARG A 92 -13.34 -4.95 0.34
C ARG A 92 -14.52 -5.87 0.32
N LEU A 93 -14.49 -6.79 -0.65
CA LEU A 93 -15.41 -7.90 -0.79
C LEU A 93 -14.60 -9.21 -0.74
N ALA A 94 -14.92 -10.09 0.20
CA ALA A 94 -14.38 -11.44 0.23
C ALA A 94 -15.00 -12.28 -0.90
N LEU A 95 -14.15 -12.91 -1.71
CA LEU A 95 -14.56 -13.66 -2.90
C LEU A 95 -14.75 -15.16 -2.60
N SER A 96 -14.38 -15.63 -1.41
CA SER A 96 -14.50 -17.02 -1.01
C SER A 96 -15.23 -17.17 0.32
N LYS A 97 -15.89 -18.32 0.51
CA LYS A 97 -16.75 -18.57 1.69
C LYS A 97 -16.00 -18.78 2.99
N SER A 98 -14.73 -19.22 2.93
CA SER A 98 -13.91 -19.44 4.13
C SER A 98 -13.56 -18.12 4.80
N LYS A 99 -13.59 -18.11 6.14
CA LYS A 99 -13.21 -16.94 6.95
C LYS A 99 -11.76 -17.00 7.45
N SER A 100 -11.17 -18.19 7.43
CA SER A 100 -9.77 -18.39 7.86
C SER A 100 -8.76 -18.08 6.75
N ARG A 101 -9.16 -18.23 5.50
CA ARG A 101 -8.35 -17.93 4.31
C ARG A 101 -9.26 -17.62 3.13
N TYR A 102 -9.04 -16.47 2.49
CA TYR A 102 -9.89 -16.03 1.39
C TYR A 102 -9.18 -15.08 0.44
N TYR A 103 -9.62 -15.09 -0.80
CA TYR A 103 -9.34 -14.05 -1.78
C TYR A 103 -10.30 -12.90 -1.56
N PHE A 104 -9.84 -11.70 -1.86
CA PHE A 104 -10.69 -10.51 -1.82
C PHE A 104 -10.41 -9.59 -3.01
N ALA A 105 -11.44 -8.83 -3.37
CA ALA A 105 -11.33 -7.67 -4.23
C ALA A 105 -11.48 -6.40 -3.38
N GLU A 106 -10.72 -5.37 -3.71
CA GLU A 106 -10.74 -4.09 -3.03
C GLU A 106 -10.91 -2.96 -4.03
N LEU A 107 -11.77 -2.00 -3.70
CA LEU A 107 -11.83 -0.70 -4.34
C LEU A 107 -11.27 0.33 -3.35
N PHE A 108 -10.38 1.21 -3.81
CA PHE A 108 -9.79 2.24 -2.96
C PHE A 108 -9.76 3.60 -3.64
N GLY A 109 -9.95 4.65 -2.83
CA GLY A 109 -9.55 6.00 -3.17
C GLY A 109 -8.18 6.30 -2.56
N SER A 110 -7.47 7.29 -3.07
CA SER A 110 -6.23 7.76 -2.49
C SER A 110 -6.17 9.27 -2.50
N TYR A 111 -5.87 9.86 -1.35
CA TYR A 111 -5.36 11.22 -1.27
C TYR A 111 -3.87 11.14 -1.01
N ASN A 112 -3.07 11.61 -1.96
CA ASN A 112 -1.63 11.42 -1.95
C ASN A 112 -0.90 12.72 -2.30
N GLY A 113 0.38 12.78 -1.96
CA GLY A 113 1.19 13.95 -2.28
C GLY A 113 2.67 13.73 -2.03
N GLY A 114 3.45 14.70 -2.50
CA GLY A 114 4.89 14.65 -2.40
C GLY A 114 5.59 15.84 -3.02
N ASP A 115 6.87 15.66 -3.31
CA ASP A 115 7.71 16.67 -3.95
C ASP A 115 7.75 16.44 -5.46
N PHE A 116 7.75 17.54 -6.19
CA PHE A 116 7.85 17.59 -7.65
C PHE A 116 8.92 18.59 -8.07
N LYS A 117 9.61 18.31 -9.17
CA LYS A 117 10.53 19.28 -9.79
C LYS A 117 10.38 19.29 -11.30
N GLU A 118 10.57 20.47 -11.85
CA GLU A 118 10.58 20.72 -13.29
C GLU A 118 11.76 21.62 -13.69
N ILE A 119 12.23 21.47 -14.90
CA ILE A 119 13.23 22.35 -15.47
C ILE A 119 12.50 23.46 -16.20
N ILE A 120 12.68 24.69 -15.76
CA ILE A 120 12.09 25.87 -16.37
C ILE A 120 13.18 26.71 -17.05
N ARG A 121 12.82 27.34 -18.16
CA ARG A 121 13.66 28.31 -18.84
C ARG A 121 13.32 29.71 -18.32
N LEU A 122 14.31 30.40 -17.80
CA LEU A 122 14.21 31.81 -17.40
C LEU A 122 15.08 32.69 -18.34
N VAL A 123 14.74 33.93 -18.42
CA VAL A 123 15.51 34.94 -19.16
C VAL A 123 15.97 35.98 -18.16
N ASP A 124 17.29 36.26 -18.13
CA ASP A 124 17.89 37.27 -17.28
C ASP A 124 17.61 38.71 -17.82
N ASN A 125 17.86 39.71 -17.01
CA ASN A 125 17.73 41.15 -17.37
C ASN A 125 18.53 41.54 -18.61
N ASN A 126 19.56 40.75 -18.96
CA ASN A 126 20.39 40.92 -20.15
C ASN A 126 19.88 40.14 -21.39
N ASN A 127 18.65 39.65 -21.38
CA ASN A 127 18.06 38.77 -22.40
C ASN A 127 18.80 37.44 -22.62
N VAL A 128 19.60 36.99 -21.65
CA VAL A 128 20.25 35.67 -21.70
C VAL A 128 19.34 34.61 -21.10
N ALA A 129 19.03 33.57 -21.89
CA ALA A 129 18.22 32.48 -21.42
C ALA A 129 19.06 31.46 -20.63
N TYR A 130 18.56 31.02 -19.48
CA TYR A 130 19.15 29.95 -18.69
C TYR A 130 18.09 28.98 -18.16
N TYR A 131 18.52 27.77 -17.88
CA TYR A 131 17.64 26.74 -17.32
C TYR A 131 17.89 26.61 -15.81
N THR A 132 16.80 26.51 -15.06
CA THR A 132 16.87 26.28 -13.61
C THR A 132 15.84 25.23 -13.20
N THR A 133 16.06 24.61 -12.05
CA THR A 133 15.13 23.61 -11.49
C THR A 133 14.21 24.26 -10.47
N LEU A 134 12.91 24.23 -10.76
CA LEU A 134 11.86 24.65 -9.83
C LEU A 134 11.37 23.45 -9.05
N LYS A 135 11.52 23.50 -7.71
CA LYS A 135 10.97 22.48 -6.80
C LYS A 135 9.62 22.98 -6.27
N SER A 136 8.61 22.13 -6.33
CA SER A 136 7.26 22.39 -5.83
C SER A 136 6.70 21.15 -5.14
N LYS A 137 5.54 21.28 -4.50
CA LYS A 137 4.78 20.13 -3.94
C LYS A 137 3.58 19.85 -4.80
N TYR A 138 3.15 18.60 -4.79
CA TYR A 138 1.89 18.20 -5.40
C TYR A 138 0.99 17.48 -4.39
N THR A 139 -0.30 17.56 -4.63
CA THR A 139 -1.32 16.69 -4.03
C THR A 139 -2.26 16.24 -5.13
N ASP A 140 -2.76 15.01 -5.02
CA ASP A 140 -3.66 14.43 -6.01
C ASP A 140 -4.66 13.47 -5.35
N PHE A 141 -5.75 13.22 -6.08
CA PHE A 141 -6.71 12.17 -5.77
C PHE A 141 -6.62 11.07 -6.80
N ALA A 142 -6.61 9.81 -6.34
CA ALA A 142 -6.63 8.66 -7.20
C ALA A 142 -7.79 7.73 -6.88
N LEU A 143 -8.16 6.92 -7.87
CA LEU A 143 -9.08 5.82 -7.73
C LEU A 143 -8.42 4.56 -8.27
N GLY A 144 -8.64 3.43 -7.60
CA GLY A 144 -8.01 2.18 -7.99
C GLY A 144 -8.68 0.94 -7.43
N GLY A 145 -8.17 -0.21 -7.87
CA GLY A 145 -8.60 -1.51 -7.41
C GLY A 145 -7.43 -2.41 -7.06
N SER A 146 -7.68 -3.37 -6.18
CA SER A 146 -6.69 -4.34 -5.75
C SER A 146 -7.33 -5.72 -5.65
N LEU A 147 -6.50 -6.74 -5.80
CA LEU A 147 -6.82 -8.11 -5.47
C LEU A 147 -5.83 -8.59 -4.42
N GLY A 148 -6.28 -9.49 -3.56
CA GLY A 148 -5.41 -10.03 -2.54
C GLY A 148 -5.87 -11.36 -2.00
N TYR A 149 -4.98 -11.94 -1.20
CA TYR A 149 -5.21 -13.17 -0.46
C TYR A 149 -4.85 -12.95 0.99
N LYS A 150 -5.76 -13.34 1.88
CA LYS A 150 -5.60 -13.20 3.33
C LYS A 150 -5.76 -14.56 4.00
N MET A 151 -4.90 -14.83 4.97
CA MET A 151 -4.99 -16.02 5.84
C MET A 151 -4.83 -15.65 7.31
N TYR A 152 -5.51 -16.37 8.17
CA TYR A 152 -5.45 -16.18 9.62
C TYR A 152 -4.79 -17.37 10.31
N PHE A 153 -3.88 -17.06 11.21
CA PHE A 153 -3.27 -18.00 12.15
C PHE A 153 -3.84 -17.74 13.56
N ASN A 154 -4.14 -18.79 14.30
CA ASN A 154 -4.70 -18.70 15.65
C ASN A 154 -5.87 -17.71 15.78
N GLN A 155 -6.66 -17.54 14.71
CA GLN A 155 -7.85 -16.68 14.67
C GLN A 155 -7.59 -15.18 14.95
N LYS A 156 -6.34 -14.76 15.05
CA LYS A 156 -5.96 -13.39 15.41
C LYS A 156 -4.92 -12.80 14.48
N ILE A 157 -3.91 -13.57 14.10
CA ILE A 157 -2.80 -13.10 13.30
C ILE A 157 -3.18 -13.25 11.82
N ALA A 158 -3.19 -12.15 11.09
CA ALA A 158 -3.44 -12.11 9.66
C ALA A 158 -2.12 -12.02 8.90
N LEU A 159 -2.02 -12.80 7.82
CA LEU A 159 -1.03 -12.61 6.77
C LEU A 159 -1.79 -12.30 5.48
N GLU A 160 -1.42 -11.22 4.81
CA GLU A 160 -2.12 -10.73 3.63
C GLU A 160 -1.13 -10.37 2.53
N PHE A 161 -1.42 -10.85 1.32
CA PHE A 161 -0.78 -10.44 0.08
C PHE A 161 -1.76 -9.57 -0.71
N ILE A 162 -1.32 -8.43 -1.19
CA ILE A 162 -2.14 -7.52 -1.98
C ILE A 162 -1.37 -7.00 -3.19
N VAL A 163 -2.06 -6.92 -4.33
CA VAL A 163 -1.59 -6.28 -5.55
C VAL A 163 -2.71 -5.44 -6.13
N GLY A 164 -2.43 -4.20 -6.43
CA GLY A 164 -3.41 -3.28 -6.99
C GLY A 164 -2.78 -2.06 -7.65
N PHE A 165 -3.60 -1.36 -8.42
CA PHE A 165 -3.21 -0.15 -9.12
C PHE A 165 -4.34 0.87 -9.06
N GLY A 166 -3.96 2.14 -8.99
CA GLY A 166 -4.85 3.28 -9.07
C GLY A 166 -4.31 4.32 -10.03
N LYS A 167 -5.17 5.20 -10.50
CA LYS A 167 -4.83 6.29 -11.40
C LYS A 167 -5.09 7.62 -10.71
N ASN A 168 -4.10 8.52 -10.72
CA ASN A 168 -4.23 9.90 -10.29
C ASN A 168 -5.12 10.68 -11.28
N LEU A 169 -5.99 11.55 -10.78
CA LEU A 169 -7.09 12.14 -11.54
C LEU A 169 -6.99 13.66 -11.70
N THR A 170 -6.41 14.36 -10.72
CA THR A 170 -6.54 15.82 -10.61
C THR A 170 -5.30 16.60 -11.01
N ASN A 171 -4.11 16.13 -10.68
CA ASN A 171 -2.84 16.85 -10.89
C ASN A 171 -1.82 16.01 -11.66
N ARG A 172 -2.21 15.54 -12.85
CA ARG A 172 -1.43 14.58 -13.65
C ARG A 172 -0.10 15.12 -14.15
N GLU A 173 0.08 16.44 -14.24
CA GLU A 173 1.33 17.06 -14.69
C GLU A 173 2.45 16.90 -13.67
N LYS A 174 2.12 16.86 -12.37
CA LYS A 174 3.08 16.82 -11.27
C LYS A 174 3.10 15.50 -10.51
N SER A 175 1.94 14.86 -10.39
CA SER A 175 1.81 13.56 -9.71
C SER A 175 2.21 12.39 -10.61
N PRO A 176 2.61 11.25 -10.06
CA PRO A 176 2.73 10.01 -10.82
C PRO A 176 1.40 9.63 -11.46
N ASP A 177 1.38 9.15 -12.71
CA ASP A 177 0.14 8.73 -13.37
C ASP A 177 -0.53 7.57 -12.64
N VAL A 178 0.28 6.65 -12.12
CA VAL A 178 -0.17 5.39 -11.51
C VAL A 178 0.33 5.30 -10.08
N ILE A 179 -0.57 4.90 -9.18
CA ILE A 179 -0.27 4.48 -7.81
C ILE A 179 -0.28 2.96 -7.77
N SER A 180 0.76 2.35 -7.23
CA SER A 180 0.84 0.91 -7.01
C SER A 180 0.57 0.57 -5.55
N ARG A 181 -0.26 -0.46 -5.32
CA ARG A 181 -0.50 -1.08 -4.01
C ARG A 181 -0.03 -2.52 -4.04
N VAL A 182 1.23 -2.73 -3.71
CA VAL A 182 1.82 -4.07 -3.57
C VAL A 182 2.32 -4.19 -2.14
N GLY A 183 1.89 -5.23 -1.43
CA GLY A 183 2.21 -5.37 -0.01
C GLY A 183 2.17 -6.81 0.48
N LEU A 184 2.95 -7.04 1.53
CA LEU A 184 2.91 -8.20 2.41
C LEU A 184 2.60 -7.70 3.82
N ASN A 185 1.36 -7.85 4.22
CA ASN A 185 0.86 -7.30 5.47
C ASN A 185 0.81 -8.35 6.57
N LEU A 186 1.31 -8.01 7.74
CA LEU A 186 1.05 -8.71 8.99
C LEU A 186 0.02 -7.94 9.79
N GLY A 187 -0.98 -8.65 10.33
CA GLY A 187 -2.09 -8.03 11.05
C GLY A 187 -2.48 -8.75 12.32
N TYR A 188 -3.22 -8.03 13.13
CA TYR A 188 -3.86 -8.55 14.34
C TYR A 188 -5.34 -8.18 14.33
N ARG A 189 -6.20 -9.20 14.44
CA ARG A 189 -7.66 -9.09 14.45
C ARG A 189 -8.22 -9.26 15.85
N PHE A 190 -9.10 -8.34 16.28
CA PHE A 190 -9.68 -8.26 17.64
C PHE A 190 -11.13 -7.80 17.63
#